data_f37fd94640f4fc5b64206bf4423ae012
#
_entry.id   f37fd94640f4fc5b64206bf4423ae012
#
_cell.length_a   1.000
_cell.length_b   1.000
_cell.length_c   1.000
_cell.angle_alpha   90.00
_cell.angle_beta   90.00
_cell.angle_gamma   90.00
#
_symmetry.space_group_name_H-M   'P 1'
#
loop_
_entity.id
_entity.type
_entity.pdbx_description
1 polymer ?
#
loop_
_entity_poly.entity_id
_entity_poly.type
_entity_poly.pdbx_seq_one_letter_code
_entity_poly.pdbx_strand_id
1 'polypeptide(L)'
;KMSDTKTPQGILTLVRQYHYRLEELLAGKPGGTCVDKRTGRAVSIIGDVHKKNRLYLIVEDIQDPGNLGTMFRTGEAVGADGIIMSSHTVDVYNPKTIRSTMGSIYRVPFVYTEDICGTIHILQKNNICIYAADLHGEKEYDAYDYRGASAFLIGNEGNGLRKETAACADRRISIPMEGSVESLNA
;
A
#
# COMPACT_ATOMS: atom_id res chain seq x y z
N LYS A 1 12.17 -31.37 2.38
CA LYS A 1 10.95 -30.72 2.89
C LYS A 1 10.95 -29.29 2.34
N MET A 2 10.06 -28.98 1.38
CA MET A 2 10.07 -27.71 0.65
C MET A 2 9.16 -26.64 1.29
N SER A 3 8.58 -26.93 2.45
CA SER A 3 7.67 -26.00 3.15
C SER A 3 8.12 -25.81 4.59
N ASP A 4 8.18 -24.53 5.03
CA ASP A 4 8.51 -24.14 6.40
C ASP A 4 7.29 -24.15 7.34
N THR A 5 6.11 -24.50 6.83
CA THR A 5 4.90 -24.56 7.64
C THR A 5 4.81 -25.87 8.40
N LYS A 6 4.34 -25.83 9.67
CA LYS A 6 4.14 -27.02 10.51
C LYS A 6 3.11 -27.99 9.90
N THR A 7 2.09 -27.45 9.23
CA THR A 7 1.01 -28.20 8.57
C THR A 7 0.86 -27.72 7.12
N PRO A 8 1.71 -28.22 6.19
CA PRO A 8 1.61 -27.84 4.78
C PRO A 8 0.35 -28.44 4.13
N GLN A 9 -0.27 -27.68 3.22
CA GLN A 9 -1.48 -28.11 2.51
C GLN A 9 -1.22 -29.11 1.37
N GLY A 10 0.00 -29.65 1.27
CA GLY A 10 0.37 -30.67 0.27
C GLY A 10 0.54 -30.17 -1.17
N ILE A 11 0.34 -28.87 -1.42
CA ILE A 11 0.49 -28.25 -2.75
C ILE A 11 1.53 -27.13 -2.65
N LEU A 12 2.50 -27.14 -3.57
CA LEU A 12 3.46 -26.06 -3.79
C LEU A 12 3.28 -25.52 -5.20
N THR A 13 3.09 -24.23 -5.34
CA THR A 13 2.92 -23.59 -6.65
C THR A 13 4.06 -22.62 -6.89
N LEU A 14 4.72 -22.73 -8.04
CA LEU A 14 5.70 -21.79 -8.50
C LEU A 14 5.00 -20.74 -9.36
N VAL A 15 5.12 -19.45 -8.99
CA VAL A 15 4.53 -18.34 -9.72
C VAL A 15 5.60 -17.32 -10.08
N ARG A 16 5.39 -16.60 -11.19
CA ARG A 16 6.27 -15.47 -11.53
C ARG A 16 5.92 -14.30 -10.62
N GLN A 17 6.95 -13.61 -10.11
CA GLN A 17 6.77 -12.37 -9.36
C GLN A 17 6.20 -11.27 -10.26
N TYR A 18 5.33 -10.45 -9.70
CA TYR A 18 4.83 -9.24 -10.35
C TYR A 18 5.85 -8.12 -10.19
N HIS A 19 6.05 -7.35 -11.26
CA HIS A 19 6.84 -6.14 -11.26
C HIS A 19 6.02 -5.05 -11.94
N TYR A 20 5.59 -4.07 -11.17
CA TYR A 20 4.85 -2.92 -11.66
C TYR A 20 5.76 -1.71 -11.70
N ARG A 21 5.52 -0.82 -12.66
CA ARG A 21 6.14 0.50 -12.71
C ARG A 21 5.15 1.56 -12.23
N LEU A 22 5.66 2.66 -11.68
CA LEU A 22 4.81 3.75 -11.17
C LEU A 22 3.90 4.31 -12.27
N GLU A 23 4.40 4.46 -13.48
CA GLU A 23 3.61 4.95 -14.63
C GLU A 23 2.45 4.00 -14.98
N GLU A 24 2.66 2.69 -14.86
CA GLU A 24 1.61 1.68 -15.09
C GLU A 24 0.54 1.76 -14.00
N LEU A 25 0.97 1.95 -12.76
CA LEU A 25 0.09 2.14 -11.61
C LEU A 25 -0.79 3.37 -11.81
N LEU A 26 -0.19 4.50 -12.20
CA LEU A 26 -0.88 5.76 -12.43
C LEU A 26 -1.76 5.74 -13.70
N ALA A 27 -1.36 5.01 -14.72
CA ALA A 27 -2.16 4.87 -15.93
C ALA A 27 -3.38 3.95 -15.77
N GLY A 28 -3.49 3.25 -14.63
CA GLY A 28 -4.54 2.26 -14.40
C GLY A 28 -4.44 1.07 -15.37
N LYS A 29 -3.26 0.82 -15.93
CA LYS A 29 -3.04 -0.31 -16.86
C LYS A 29 -2.82 -1.59 -16.06
N PRO A 30 -3.51 -2.69 -16.39
CA PRO A 30 -3.29 -3.95 -15.72
C PRO A 30 -1.88 -4.47 -16.01
N GLY A 31 -1.08 -4.63 -14.97
CA GLY A 31 0.21 -5.32 -15.04
C GLY A 31 0.10 -6.83 -15.30
N GLY A 32 -1.11 -7.37 -15.36
CA GLY A 32 -1.39 -8.77 -15.67
C GLY A 32 -2.88 -9.06 -15.65
N THR A 33 -3.31 -9.93 -16.55
CA THR A 33 -4.65 -10.51 -16.53
C THR A 33 -4.58 -11.83 -15.79
N CYS A 34 -5.24 -11.94 -14.65
CA CYS A 34 -5.50 -13.23 -14.02
C CYS A 34 -6.83 -13.78 -14.56
N VAL A 35 -6.84 -15.02 -15.01
CA VAL A 35 -8.09 -15.67 -15.38
C VAL A 35 -8.58 -16.45 -14.18
N ASP A 36 -9.72 -16.07 -13.63
CA ASP A 36 -10.42 -16.88 -12.62
C ASP A 36 -10.79 -18.22 -13.26
N LYS A 37 -10.09 -19.27 -12.87
CA LYS A 37 -10.31 -20.62 -13.41
C LYS A 37 -11.71 -21.18 -13.17
N ARG A 38 -12.43 -20.65 -12.18
CA ARG A 38 -13.78 -21.10 -11.84
C ARG A 38 -14.83 -20.46 -12.76
N THR A 39 -14.63 -19.22 -13.15
CA THR A 39 -15.60 -18.45 -13.95
C THR A 39 -15.16 -18.25 -15.38
N GLY A 40 -13.91 -18.55 -15.73
CA GLY A 40 -13.33 -18.29 -17.04
C GLY A 40 -13.18 -16.80 -17.38
N ARG A 41 -13.46 -15.92 -16.42
CA ARG A 41 -13.39 -14.47 -16.63
C ARG A 41 -11.97 -13.96 -16.36
N ALA A 42 -11.50 -13.09 -17.25
CA ALA A 42 -10.33 -12.29 -16.99
C ALA A 42 -10.65 -11.33 -15.82
N VAL A 43 -9.94 -11.47 -14.71
CA VAL A 43 -9.98 -10.53 -13.60
C VAL A 43 -8.86 -9.54 -13.83
N SER A 44 -9.21 -8.29 -14.11
CA SER A 44 -8.24 -7.19 -14.14
C SER A 44 -7.75 -6.97 -12.70
N ILE A 45 -6.44 -6.96 -12.52
CA ILE A 45 -5.82 -6.75 -11.20
C ILE A 45 -5.85 -5.27 -10.82
N ILE A 46 -6.13 -4.39 -11.77
CA ILE A 46 -6.17 -2.93 -11.53
C ILE A 46 -7.59 -2.41 -11.68
N GLY A 47 -7.95 -1.52 -10.77
CA GLY A 47 -9.24 -0.85 -10.74
C GLY A 47 -9.57 -0.10 -12.03
N ASP A 48 -10.83 0.26 -12.16
CA ASP A 48 -11.40 0.93 -13.32
C ASP A 48 -10.62 2.21 -13.66
N VAL A 49 -10.08 2.29 -14.88
CA VAL A 49 -9.36 3.47 -15.41
C VAL A 49 -10.23 4.74 -15.37
N HIS A 50 -11.54 4.57 -15.29
CA HIS A 50 -12.53 5.65 -15.20
C HIS A 50 -12.91 6.02 -13.77
N LYS A 51 -12.30 5.40 -12.75
CA LYS A 51 -12.54 5.74 -11.35
C LYS A 51 -12.09 7.18 -11.09
N LYS A 52 -13.04 8.08 -10.88
CA LYS A 52 -12.81 9.52 -10.67
C LYS A 52 -11.95 9.81 -9.43
N ASN A 53 -12.01 8.93 -8.43
CA ASN A 53 -11.36 9.09 -7.13
C ASN A 53 -10.35 7.94 -6.94
N ARG A 54 -9.10 8.20 -7.25
CA ARG A 54 -8.00 7.25 -7.04
C ARG A 54 -7.56 7.26 -5.59
N LEU A 55 -7.23 6.09 -5.07
CA LEU A 55 -6.75 5.91 -3.71
C LEU A 55 -5.44 5.13 -3.71
N TYR A 56 -4.40 5.69 -3.13
CA TYR A 56 -3.12 5.02 -2.97
C TYR A 56 -2.72 4.95 -1.49
N LEU A 57 -1.96 3.92 -1.17
CA LEU A 57 -1.25 3.81 0.10
C LEU A 57 0.25 3.96 -0.19
N ILE A 58 0.91 4.86 0.52
CA ILE A 58 2.36 5.01 0.49
C ILE A 58 2.88 4.57 1.84
N VAL A 59 3.84 3.65 1.86
CA VAL A 59 4.42 3.13 3.10
C VAL A 59 5.92 3.34 3.12
N GLU A 60 6.40 3.92 4.21
CA GLU A 60 7.81 4.23 4.40
C GLU A 60 8.42 3.33 5.46
N ASP A 61 9.39 2.52 5.05
CA ASP A 61 10.27 1.73 5.92
C ASP A 61 9.55 0.78 6.89
N ILE A 62 8.40 0.23 6.48
CA ILE A 62 7.67 -0.78 7.24
C ILE A 62 8.54 -2.04 7.36
N GLN A 63 8.77 -2.52 8.60
CA GLN A 63 9.68 -3.62 8.87
C GLN A 63 8.96 -4.93 9.24
N ASP A 64 7.77 -4.87 9.84
CA ASP A 64 7.04 -6.09 10.19
C ASP A 64 6.28 -6.65 8.98
N PRO A 65 6.59 -7.90 8.57
CA PRO A 65 5.87 -8.56 7.47
C PRO A 65 4.36 -8.74 7.71
N GLY A 66 3.94 -8.82 8.99
CA GLY A 66 2.53 -8.91 9.36
C GLY A 66 1.79 -7.62 9.10
N ASN A 67 2.40 -6.48 9.48
CA ASN A 67 1.85 -5.15 9.24
C ASN A 67 1.74 -4.87 7.74
N LEU A 68 2.81 -5.14 6.97
CA LEU A 68 2.74 -4.97 5.51
C LEU A 68 1.63 -5.82 4.90
N GLY A 69 1.48 -7.08 5.33
CA GLY A 69 0.39 -7.93 4.86
C GLY A 69 -0.99 -7.40 5.23
N THR A 70 -1.15 -6.82 6.43
CA THR A 70 -2.40 -6.17 6.85
C THR A 70 -2.69 -4.94 5.99
N MET A 71 -1.69 -4.13 5.68
CA MET A 71 -1.82 -2.98 4.79
C MET A 71 -2.29 -3.39 3.38
N PHE A 72 -1.78 -4.48 2.82
CA PHE A 72 -2.26 -5.04 1.55
C PHE A 72 -3.73 -5.45 1.64
N ARG A 73 -4.15 -6.10 2.72
CA ARG A 73 -5.55 -6.49 2.93
C ARG A 73 -6.46 -5.28 3.08
N THR A 74 -6.04 -4.29 3.85
CA THR A 74 -6.78 -3.04 4.02
C THR A 74 -6.89 -2.30 2.68
N GLY A 75 -5.79 -2.19 1.93
CA GLY A 75 -5.78 -1.58 0.60
C GLY A 75 -6.75 -2.27 -0.36
N GLU A 76 -6.79 -3.61 -0.37
CA GLU A 76 -7.78 -4.35 -1.15
C GLU A 76 -9.22 -4.05 -0.70
N ALA A 77 -9.45 -4.08 0.61
CA ALA A 77 -10.79 -3.91 1.18
C ALA A 77 -11.40 -2.53 0.86
N VAL A 78 -10.57 -1.48 0.87
CA VAL A 78 -11.01 -0.11 0.51
C VAL A 78 -10.91 0.19 -0.98
N GLY A 79 -10.45 -0.77 -1.78
CA GLY A 79 -10.32 -0.62 -3.23
C GLY A 79 -9.20 0.37 -3.61
N ALA A 80 -8.06 0.30 -2.93
CA ALA A 80 -6.88 1.09 -3.30
C ALA A 80 -6.40 0.73 -4.71
N ASP A 81 -6.01 1.74 -5.46
CA ASP A 81 -5.50 1.58 -6.82
C ASP A 81 -4.04 1.11 -6.84
N GLY A 82 -3.35 1.19 -5.70
CA GLY A 82 -2.03 0.63 -5.54
C GLY A 82 -1.36 0.97 -4.21
N ILE A 83 -0.28 0.23 -3.92
CA ILE A 83 0.58 0.45 -2.77
C ILE A 83 1.98 0.83 -3.27
N ILE A 84 2.51 1.93 -2.75
CA ILE A 84 3.84 2.44 -3.07
C ILE A 84 4.69 2.27 -1.82
N MET A 85 5.82 1.61 -1.94
CA MET A 85 6.67 1.25 -0.82
C MET A 85 8.06 1.83 -0.99
N SER A 86 8.69 2.31 0.10
CA SER A 86 10.11 2.63 0.09
C SER A 86 10.95 1.36 -0.14
N SER A 87 12.14 1.51 -0.69
CA SER A 87 13.08 0.41 -0.92
C SER A 87 13.53 -0.29 0.38
N HIS A 88 13.40 0.38 1.52
CA HIS A 88 13.72 -0.17 2.84
C HIS A 88 12.55 -0.89 3.51
N THR A 89 11.36 -0.87 2.91
CA THR A 89 10.22 -1.67 3.38
C THR A 89 10.52 -3.16 3.20
N VAL A 90 10.08 -3.97 4.15
CA VAL A 90 10.25 -5.42 4.12
C VAL A 90 9.77 -6.01 2.78
N ASP A 91 10.48 -7.04 2.30
CA ASP A 91 10.17 -7.70 1.03
C ASP A 91 8.74 -8.27 1.05
N VAL A 92 7.94 -7.80 0.10
CA VAL A 92 6.56 -8.26 -0.08
C VAL A 92 6.49 -9.76 -0.40
N TYR A 93 7.54 -10.31 -1.01
CA TYR A 93 7.65 -11.74 -1.31
C TYR A 93 8.23 -12.57 -0.15
N ASN A 94 8.53 -11.96 1.00
CA ASN A 94 8.84 -12.70 2.21
C ASN A 94 7.68 -13.67 2.53
N PRO A 95 7.94 -14.95 2.84
CA PRO A 95 6.89 -15.93 3.11
C PRO A 95 5.91 -15.55 4.22
N LYS A 96 6.36 -14.78 5.23
CA LYS A 96 5.49 -14.27 6.29
C LYS A 96 4.57 -13.18 5.76
N THR A 97 5.09 -12.26 4.93
CA THR A 97 4.28 -11.22 4.25
C THR A 97 3.23 -11.86 3.35
N ILE A 98 3.64 -12.76 2.45
CA ILE A 98 2.71 -13.43 1.53
C ILE A 98 1.55 -14.09 2.31
N ARG A 99 1.86 -14.81 3.40
CA ARG A 99 0.81 -15.43 4.23
C ARG A 99 -0.12 -14.40 4.85
N SER A 100 0.41 -13.30 5.38
CA SER A 100 -0.40 -12.27 6.04
C SER A 100 -1.26 -11.46 5.07
N THR A 101 -0.90 -11.38 3.79
CA THR A 101 -1.75 -10.73 2.77
C THR A 101 -3.04 -11.48 2.48
N MET A 102 -3.16 -12.76 2.84
CA MET A 102 -4.31 -13.61 2.51
C MET A 102 -4.67 -13.59 1.01
N GLY A 103 -3.66 -13.40 0.16
CA GLY A 103 -3.80 -13.34 -1.29
C GLY A 103 -4.04 -11.94 -1.87
N SER A 104 -4.14 -10.90 -1.06
CA SER A 104 -4.29 -9.51 -1.53
C SER A 104 -3.11 -9.07 -2.42
N ILE A 105 -1.92 -9.64 -2.21
CA ILE A 105 -0.73 -9.40 -3.05
C ILE A 105 -0.98 -9.67 -4.55
N TYR A 106 -1.93 -10.53 -4.89
CA TYR A 106 -2.25 -10.85 -6.28
C TYR A 106 -3.35 -9.95 -6.88
N ARG A 107 -3.92 -9.06 -6.08
CA ARG A 107 -5.08 -8.23 -6.47
C ARG A 107 -4.84 -6.73 -6.29
N VAL A 108 -3.88 -6.34 -5.45
CA VAL A 108 -3.49 -4.95 -5.26
C VAL A 108 -2.14 -4.73 -5.94
N PRO A 109 -2.05 -3.86 -6.95
CA PRO A 109 -0.77 -3.52 -7.57
C PRO A 109 0.14 -2.81 -6.59
N PHE A 110 1.45 -2.98 -6.74
CA PHE A 110 2.42 -2.34 -5.87
C PHE A 110 3.73 -2.02 -6.58
N VAL A 111 4.42 -1.01 -6.09
CA VAL A 111 5.77 -0.65 -6.57
C VAL A 111 6.68 -0.34 -5.38
N TYR A 112 7.96 -0.60 -5.56
CA TYR A 112 9.01 -0.07 -4.69
C TYR A 112 9.62 1.17 -5.34
N THR A 113 9.99 2.15 -4.51
CA THR A 113 10.70 3.34 -4.93
C THR A 113 11.87 3.63 -4.01
N GLU A 114 12.97 4.09 -4.57
CA GLU A 114 14.11 4.56 -3.79
C GLU A 114 13.96 6.03 -3.40
N ASP A 115 13.16 6.79 -4.15
CA ASP A 115 12.87 8.20 -3.90
C ASP A 115 11.38 8.40 -3.62
N ILE A 116 11.01 8.31 -2.35
CA ILE A 116 9.63 8.55 -1.89
C ILE A 116 9.21 9.99 -2.17
N CYS A 117 10.05 10.99 -1.89
CA CYS A 117 9.69 12.39 -2.13
C CYS A 117 9.49 12.69 -3.61
N GLY A 118 10.37 12.21 -4.48
CA GLY A 118 10.20 12.32 -5.92
C GLY A 118 8.91 11.64 -6.39
N THR A 119 8.58 10.48 -5.83
CA THR A 119 7.32 9.77 -6.11
C THR A 119 6.11 10.57 -5.65
N ILE A 120 6.15 11.17 -4.45
CA ILE A 120 5.10 12.07 -3.94
C ILE A 120 4.87 13.23 -4.92
N HIS A 121 5.94 13.88 -5.39
CA HIS A 121 5.83 14.97 -6.36
C HIS A 121 5.19 14.53 -7.69
N ILE A 122 5.46 13.30 -8.15
CA ILE A 122 4.80 12.75 -9.34
C ILE A 122 3.30 12.56 -9.09
N LEU A 123 2.90 12.04 -7.93
CA LEU A 123 1.51 11.88 -7.54
C LEU A 123 0.79 13.25 -7.49
N GLN A 124 1.40 14.25 -6.86
CA GLN A 124 0.88 15.61 -6.77
C GLN A 124 0.67 16.24 -8.16
N LYS A 125 1.62 16.05 -9.09
CA LYS A 125 1.47 16.48 -10.50
C LYS A 125 0.31 15.77 -11.22
N ASN A 126 -0.11 14.62 -10.74
CA ASN A 126 -1.30 13.89 -11.21
C ASN A 126 -2.57 14.26 -10.42
N ASN A 127 -2.57 15.36 -9.69
CA ASN A 127 -3.69 15.87 -8.87
C ASN A 127 -4.13 14.87 -7.78
N ILE A 128 -3.20 14.13 -7.20
CA ILE A 128 -3.42 13.24 -6.06
C ILE A 128 -2.95 13.98 -4.80
N CYS A 129 -3.85 14.22 -3.86
CA CYS A 129 -3.54 14.86 -2.60
C CYS A 129 -2.90 13.87 -1.63
N ILE A 130 -1.78 14.24 -1.02
CA ILE A 130 -1.00 13.38 -0.13
C ILE A 130 -1.29 13.75 1.33
N TYR A 131 -1.78 12.79 2.09
CA TYR A 131 -2.07 12.90 3.51
C TYR A 131 -1.07 12.08 4.30
N ALA A 132 -0.18 12.70 5.03
CA ALA A 132 0.79 12.04 5.90
C ALA A 132 0.18 11.81 7.30
N ALA A 133 0.15 10.57 7.75
CA ALA A 133 -0.20 10.24 9.12
C ALA A 133 0.96 10.61 10.05
N ASP A 134 0.75 11.60 10.90
CA ASP A 134 1.76 12.18 11.79
C ASP A 134 1.10 12.48 13.15
N LEU A 135 1.75 12.09 14.24
CA LEU A 135 1.31 12.39 15.61
C LEU A 135 1.07 13.88 15.83
N HIS A 136 1.90 14.72 15.20
CA HIS A 136 1.83 16.17 15.26
C HIS A 136 1.18 16.76 14.00
N GLY A 137 0.16 16.06 13.47
CA GLY A 137 -0.61 16.52 12.32
C GLY A 137 -1.25 17.89 12.55
N GLU A 138 -1.42 18.65 11.48
CA GLU A 138 -1.99 20.00 11.53
C GLU A 138 -3.45 20.00 11.97
N LYS A 139 -4.17 18.95 11.63
CA LYS A 139 -5.58 18.73 11.98
C LYS A 139 -5.84 17.23 12.15
N GLU A 140 -6.92 16.92 12.83
CA GLU A 140 -7.43 15.56 12.94
C GLU A 140 -7.89 15.02 11.58
N TYR A 141 -7.83 13.70 11.43
CA TYR A 141 -8.10 13.02 10.16
C TYR A 141 -9.51 13.30 9.61
N ASP A 142 -10.52 13.53 10.47
CA ASP A 142 -11.91 13.79 10.10
C ASP A 142 -12.18 15.24 9.66
N ALA A 143 -11.20 16.14 9.84
CA ALA A 143 -11.30 17.55 9.46
C ALA A 143 -11.06 17.80 7.95
N TYR A 144 -10.81 16.75 7.17
CA TYR A 144 -10.50 16.88 5.75
C TYR A 144 -11.56 16.20 4.85
N ASP A 145 -11.66 16.70 3.64
CA ASP A 145 -12.50 16.11 2.60
C ASP A 145 -11.65 15.19 1.70
N TYR A 146 -11.92 13.90 1.73
CA TYR A 146 -11.22 12.86 0.98
C TYR A 146 -11.91 12.44 -0.32
N ARG A 147 -12.90 13.19 -0.81
CA ARG A 147 -13.65 12.85 -2.03
C ARG A 147 -12.85 12.98 -3.32
N GLY A 148 -11.66 13.58 -3.28
CA GLY A 148 -10.73 13.64 -4.41
C GLY A 148 -9.81 12.42 -4.52
N ALA A 149 -8.93 12.43 -5.53
CA ALA A 149 -7.84 11.48 -5.62
C ALA A 149 -6.87 11.70 -4.45
N SER A 150 -6.58 10.65 -3.71
CA SER A 150 -5.87 10.75 -2.43
C SER A 150 -4.82 9.66 -2.30
N ALA A 151 -3.76 9.97 -1.56
CA ALA A 151 -2.80 8.98 -1.09
C ALA A 151 -2.53 9.19 0.41
N PHE A 152 -2.52 8.10 1.16
CA PHE A 152 -2.18 8.11 2.57
C PHE A 152 -0.75 7.62 2.75
N LEU A 153 0.06 8.43 3.41
CA LEU A 153 1.46 8.16 3.70
C LEU A 153 1.60 7.70 5.15
N ILE A 154 2.06 6.46 5.34
CA ILE A 154 2.24 5.80 6.63
C ILE A 154 3.73 5.50 6.82
N GLY A 155 4.24 5.84 7.99
CA GLY A 155 5.64 5.63 8.36
C GLY A 155 5.92 4.32 9.07
N ASN A 156 7.18 4.13 9.41
CA ASN A 156 7.71 3.01 10.18
C ASN A 156 6.98 2.86 11.54
N GLU A 157 6.83 1.63 12.00
CA GLU A 157 6.08 1.29 13.23
C GLU A 157 6.67 1.93 14.50
N GLY A 158 7.99 2.08 14.54
CA GLY A 158 8.68 2.62 15.73
C GLY A 158 9.04 4.09 15.61
N ASN A 159 9.43 4.53 14.41
CA ASN A 159 10.00 5.87 14.20
C ASN A 159 9.03 6.82 13.47
N GLY A 160 7.89 6.31 12.99
CA GLY A 160 6.99 7.10 12.17
C GLY A 160 7.59 7.48 10.80
N LEU A 161 7.14 8.59 10.25
CA LEU A 161 7.65 9.15 9.00
C LEU A 161 8.94 9.93 9.22
N ARG A 162 9.85 9.84 8.26
CA ARG A 162 11.00 10.76 8.21
C ARG A 162 10.49 12.19 8.02
N LYS A 163 11.17 13.14 8.67
CA LYS A 163 10.78 14.57 8.62
C LYS A 163 10.74 15.12 7.19
N GLU A 164 11.69 14.71 6.37
CA GLU A 164 11.78 15.09 4.97
C GLU A 164 10.58 14.57 4.18
N THR A 165 10.20 13.33 4.42
CA THR A 165 9.05 12.68 3.74
C THR A 165 7.72 13.27 4.18
N ALA A 166 7.56 13.52 5.48
CA ALA A 166 6.37 14.19 6.02
C ALA A 166 6.21 15.61 5.45
N ALA A 167 7.32 16.33 5.24
CA ALA A 167 7.32 17.67 4.64
C ALA A 167 6.94 17.68 3.15
N CYS A 168 7.08 16.55 2.43
CA CYS A 168 6.66 16.44 1.03
C CYS A 168 5.14 16.29 0.87
N ALA A 169 4.40 15.95 1.94
CA ALA A 169 2.96 15.77 1.89
C ALA A 169 2.20 17.11 1.80
N ASP A 170 1.01 17.08 1.20
CA ASP A 170 0.14 18.25 1.11
C ASP A 170 -0.53 18.58 2.43
N ARG A 171 -0.77 17.55 3.26
CA ARG A 171 -1.43 17.64 4.56
C ARG A 171 -0.81 16.66 5.54
N ARG A 172 -0.66 17.08 6.78
CA ARG A 172 -0.34 16.18 7.90
C ARG A 172 -1.58 16.01 8.76
N ILE A 173 -2.01 14.77 8.91
CA ILE A 173 -3.22 14.39 9.64
C ILE A 173 -2.85 13.62 10.89
N SER A 174 -3.56 13.88 11.99
CA SER A 174 -3.40 13.15 13.24
C SER A 174 -4.65 12.33 13.55
N ILE A 175 -4.45 11.23 14.26
CA ILE A 175 -5.54 10.47 14.88
C ILE A 175 -5.51 10.84 16.36
N PRO A 176 -6.61 11.42 16.92
CA PRO A 176 -6.64 11.78 18.33
C PRO A 176 -6.55 10.53 19.20
N MET A 177 -5.71 10.57 20.21
CA MET A 177 -5.53 9.49 21.19
C MET A 177 -6.05 9.94 22.55
N GLU A 178 -7.00 9.20 23.11
CA GLU A 178 -7.56 9.48 24.45
C GLU A 178 -6.60 9.09 25.58
N GLY A 179 -5.66 8.20 25.31
CA GLY A 179 -4.68 7.69 26.28
C GLY A 179 -3.27 8.18 26.02
N SER A 180 -2.31 7.58 26.73
CA SER A 180 -0.88 7.86 26.61
C SER A 180 -0.19 7.08 25.49
N VAL A 181 -0.92 6.40 24.63
CA VAL A 181 -0.37 5.63 23.50
C VAL A 181 -0.01 6.59 22.37
N GLU A 182 1.20 6.49 21.87
CA GLU A 182 1.68 7.37 20.79
C GLU A 182 1.39 6.84 19.39
N SER A 183 1.00 5.56 19.26
CA SER A 183 0.71 4.96 17.96
C SER A 183 -0.32 3.84 18.05
N LEU A 184 -1.06 3.65 16.96
CA LEU A 184 -1.87 2.45 16.73
C LEU A 184 -1.04 1.45 15.90
N ASN A 185 -1.43 0.17 15.99
CA ASN A 185 -0.85 -0.83 15.10
C ASN A 185 -1.27 -0.56 13.64
N ALA A 186 -0.33 -0.73 12.71
CA ALA A 186 -0.53 -0.52 11.30
C ALA A 186 -1.37 -1.63 10.63
#